data_2430240f152951c1cf1fe5d2e6d2fd21
#
_entry.id   2430240f152951c1cf1fe5d2e6d2fd21
#
_cell.length_a   1.000
_cell.length_b   1.000
_cell.length_c   1.000
_cell.angle_alpha   90.00
_cell.angle_beta   90.00
_cell.angle_gamma   90.00
#
_symmetry.space_group_name_H-M   'P 1'
#
loop_
_entity.id
_entity.type
_entity.pdbx_description
1 polymer ?
#
loop_
_entity_poly.entity_id
_entity_poly.type
_entity_poly.pdbx_seq_one_letter_code
_entity_poly.pdbx_strand_id
1 'polypeptide(L)'
;KMGISIMQNLGNLYMENGVYHEAQSYFEKAYSYCRSNPDVKENYVGLMASYVNLARCYMLQGMLDKTHAYIEKLDAECASYYEDIDILYVDCLKARYYHLIHNYVRRDAQIQEIVEIINKNVQIMEVFDDLCDFCGLMLEIGRDDVLWMIVEKLDRIVKDSGVINLQRRVISIKIKGYRKNQDNAGYLQAAGLYYELSEIMERENKDMIVNMLYVRSSLERANESRREMEAVNVKLLKQSETDQMTGLANRYRLNAYSEKVLDYCYEHRLPLAMEILDIDFFKQYNDNYGHQQGDECIIAIANELKKMEDGQTFCARYGGDEFIIIYAGASAE
;
A
#
# COMPACT_ATOMS: atom_id res chain seq x y z
N LYS A 1 6.48 8.80 -9.76
CA LYS A 1 5.54 9.89 -9.35
C LYS A 1 4.44 9.37 -8.40
N MET A 2 3.71 8.29 -8.70
CA MET A 2 2.64 7.76 -7.84
C MET A 2 3.11 7.43 -6.41
N GLY A 3 4.31 6.86 -6.23
CA GLY A 3 4.85 6.52 -4.90
C GLY A 3 5.11 7.72 -3.98
N ILE A 4 5.58 8.85 -4.53
CA ILE A 4 5.84 10.07 -3.76
C ILE A 4 4.53 10.64 -3.21
N SER A 5 3.50 10.80 -4.06
CA SER A 5 2.19 11.33 -3.64
C SER A 5 1.55 10.45 -2.56
N ILE A 6 1.67 9.12 -2.64
CA ILE A 6 1.16 8.21 -1.60
C ILE A 6 1.90 8.45 -0.28
N MET A 7 3.23 8.57 -0.29
CA MET A 7 4.01 8.83 0.92
C MET A 7 3.67 10.19 1.54
N GLN A 8 3.51 11.23 0.71
CA GLN A 8 3.09 12.56 1.17
C GLN A 8 1.70 12.52 1.83
N ASN A 9 0.73 11.87 1.17
CA ASN A 9 -0.64 11.77 1.70
C ASN A 9 -0.71 10.97 3.01
N LEU A 10 0.04 9.86 3.12
CA LEU A 10 0.14 9.10 4.36
C LEU A 10 0.80 9.92 5.47
N GLY A 11 1.89 10.64 5.14
CA GLY A 11 2.55 11.54 6.08
C GLY A 11 1.60 12.63 6.60
N ASN A 12 0.83 13.27 5.71
CA ASN A 12 -0.17 14.27 6.09
C ASN A 12 -1.24 13.69 7.01
N LEU A 13 -1.76 12.48 6.69
CA LEU A 13 -2.75 11.81 7.52
C LEU A 13 -2.22 11.54 8.94
N TYR A 14 -0.97 11.07 9.08
CA TYR A 14 -0.35 10.88 10.39
C TYR A 14 -0.12 12.22 11.11
N MET A 15 0.30 13.26 10.40
CA MET A 15 0.53 14.59 10.97
C MET A 15 -0.76 15.22 11.50
N GLU A 16 -1.87 15.12 10.76
CA GLU A 16 -3.20 15.60 11.19
C GLU A 16 -3.71 14.88 12.43
N ASN A 17 -3.34 13.62 12.62
CA ASN A 17 -3.67 12.84 13.82
C ASN A 17 -2.66 13.01 14.97
N GLY A 18 -1.69 13.91 14.85
CA GLY A 18 -0.69 14.17 15.87
C GLY A 18 0.41 13.11 16.01
N VAL A 19 0.48 12.16 15.07
CA VAL A 19 1.47 11.07 15.09
C VAL A 19 2.70 11.51 14.29
N TYR A 20 3.44 12.45 14.84
CA TYR A 20 4.50 13.17 14.13
C TYR A 20 5.70 12.32 13.75
N HIS A 21 6.03 11.29 14.51
CA HIS A 21 7.17 10.41 14.21
C HIS A 21 6.94 9.60 12.92
N GLU A 22 5.75 9.03 12.77
CA GLU A 22 5.34 8.30 11.57
C GLU A 22 5.22 9.24 10.38
N ALA A 23 4.63 10.42 10.57
CA ALA A 23 4.54 11.45 9.54
C ALA A 23 5.94 11.80 9.00
N GLN A 24 6.88 12.08 9.88
CA GLN A 24 8.27 12.37 9.53
C GLN A 24 8.91 11.22 8.74
N SER A 25 8.73 9.96 9.16
CA SER A 25 9.27 8.80 8.45
C SER A 25 8.79 8.72 7.00
N TYR A 26 7.50 9.00 6.75
CA TYR A 26 6.95 9.03 5.39
C TYR A 26 7.49 10.21 4.56
N PHE A 27 7.61 11.39 5.14
CA PHE A 27 8.17 12.56 4.45
C PHE A 27 9.66 12.39 4.13
N GLU A 28 10.46 11.77 5.03
CA GLU A 28 11.86 11.44 4.78
C GLU A 28 12.04 10.39 3.68
N LYS A 29 11.14 9.40 3.59
CA LYS A 29 11.13 8.44 2.48
C LYS A 29 10.82 9.14 1.15
N ALA A 30 9.82 10.02 1.13
CA ALA A 30 9.49 10.82 -0.07
C ALA A 30 10.67 11.70 -0.49
N TYR A 31 11.31 12.39 0.45
CA TYR A 31 12.51 13.18 0.25
C TYR A 31 13.67 12.35 -0.33
N SER A 32 13.98 11.21 0.28
CA SER A 32 15.05 10.32 -0.16
C SER A 32 14.81 9.81 -1.59
N TYR A 33 13.57 9.50 -1.92
CA TYR A 33 13.20 9.10 -3.28
C TYR A 33 13.42 10.24 -4.29
N CYS A 34 13.04 11.47 -3.96
CA CYS A 34 13.29 12.63 -4.82
C CYS A 34 14.80 12.87 -5.04
N ARG A 35 15.62 12.68 -4.01
CA ARG A 35 17.07 12.86 -4.07
C ARG A 35 17.79 11.77 -4.87
N SER A 36 17.28 10.55 -4.90
CA SER A 36 17.88 9.45 -5.69
C SER A 36 17.65 9.59 -7.19
N ASN A 37 16.74 10.47 -7.62
CA ASN A 37 16.42 10.75 -9.01
C ASN A 37 16.89 12.17 -9.35
N PRO A 38 18.05 12.34 -10.03
CA PRO A 38 18.72 13.64 -10.19
C PRO A 38 18.06 14.61 -11.18
N ASP A 39 16.99 14.22 -11.88
CA ASP A 39 16.29 15.16 -12.75
C ASP A 39 15.45 16.13 -11.92
N VAL A 40 16.14 17.21 -11.50
CA VAL A 40 15.62 18.22 -10.58
C VAL A 40 14.35 18.88 -11.12
N LYS A 41 14.27 19.11 -12.43
CA LYS A 41 13.13 19.79 -13.06
C LYS A 41 11.82 18.97 -13.02
N GLU A 42 11.90 17.66 -13.08
CA GLU A 42 10.73 16.77 -12.97
C GLU A 42 10.36 16.43 -11.51
N ASN A 43 11.29 16.58 -10.58
CA ASN A 43 11.13 16.16 -9.20
C ASN A 43 11.05 17.32 -8.19
N TYR A 44 11.19 18.59 -8.66
CA TYR A 44 11.20 19.74 -7.72
C TYR A 44 9.91 19.87 -6.91
N VAL A 45 8.76 19.59 -7.51
CA VAL A 45 7.46 19.64 -6.81
C VAL A 45 7.42 18.64 -5.63
N GLY A 46 7.90 17.41 -5.87
CA GLY A 46 7.99 16.40 -4.80
C GLY A 46 9.04 16.75 -3.73
N LEU A 47 10.14 17.38 -4.13
CA LEU A 47 11.19 17.84 -3.22
C LEU A 47 10.68 19.01 -2.37
N MET A 48 10.07 20.02 -2.99
CA MET A 48 9.44 21.15 -2.33
C MET A 48 8.40 20.69 -1.32
N ALA A 49 7.45 19.83 -1.74
CA ALA A 49 6.43 19.27 -0.84
C ALA A 49 7.06 18.52 0.35
N SER A 50 8.16 17.78 0.12
CA SER A 50 8.88 17.08 1.19
C SER A 50 9.49 18.06 2.19
N TYR A 51 10.11 19.14 1.72
CA TYR A 51 10.68 20.18 2.59
C TYR A 51 9.61 20.92 3.38
N VAL A 52 8.52 21.32 2.73
CA VAL A 52 7.39 22.02 3.41
C VAL A 52 6.79 21.13 4.48
N ASN A 53 6.51 19.85 4.17
CA ASN A 53 5.89 18.94 5.12
C ASN A 53 6.83 18.57 6.28
N LEU A 54 8.13 18.39 6.04
CA LEU A 54 9.11 18.21 7.12
C LEU A 54 9.24 19.45 7.99
N ALA A 55 9.32 20.65 7.39
CA ALA A 55 9.35 21.91 8.13
C ALA A 55 8.10 22.08 9.00
N ARG A 56 6.91 21.81 8.43
CA ARG A 56 5.64 21.83 9.16
C ARG A 56 5.60 20.84 10.31
N CYS A 57 6.04 19.59 10.06
CA CYS A 57 6.09 18.55 11.07
C CYS A 57 7.00 18.93 12.24
N TYR A 58 8.17 19.51 11.99
CA TYR A 58 9.06 20.01 13.04
C TYR A 58 8.51 21.24 13.74
N MET A 59 7.87 22.14 13.02
CA MET A 59 7.22 23.32 13.58
C MET A 59 6.12 22.96 14.58
N LEU A 60 5.28 21.97 14.25
CA LEU A 60 4.23 21.47 15.14
C LEU A 60 4.80 20.78 16.41
N GLN A 61 6.02 20.27 16.34
CA GLN A 61 6.74 19.70 17.49
C GLN A 61 7.51 20.76 18.29
N GLY A 62 7.48 22.03 17.89
CA GLY A 62 8.23 23.13 18.53
C GLY A 62 9.73 23.13 18.21
N MET A 63 10.18 22.33 17.25
CA MET A 63 11.60 22.22 16.86
C MET A 63 11.98 23.31 15.83
N LEU A 64 11.95 24.57 16.24
CA LEU A 64 12.07 25.72 15.33
C LEU A 64 13.42 25.81 14.60
N ASP A 65 14.51 25.32 15.18
CA ASP A 65 15.83 25.27 14.51
C ASP A 65 15.81 24.31 13.31
N LYS A 66 15.18 23.14 13.46
CA LYS A 66 15.01 22.20 12.35
C LYS A 66 14.07 22.76 11.29
N THR A 67 12.98 23.41 11.71
CA THR A 67 12.07 24.11 10.79
C THR A 67 12.84 25.12 9.95
N HIS A 68 13.70 25.93 10.58
CA HIS A 68 14.53 26.89 9.87
C HIS A 68 15.43 26.25 8.83
N ALA A 69 16.15 25.17 9.20
CA ALA A 69 17.05 24.48 8.30
C ALA A 69 16.34 23.93 7.04
N TYR A 70 15.07 23.49 7.18
CA TYR A 70 14.30 23.07 6.01
C TYR A 70 13.76 24.22 5.18
N ILE A 71 13.44 25.36 5.78
CA ILE A 71 13.08 26.59 5.05
C ILE A 71 14.29 27.11 4.25
N GLU A 72 15.50 27.10 4.82
CA GLU A 72 16.72 27.48 4.08
C GLU A 72 17.01 26.57 2.89
N LYS A 73 16.84 25.24 3.05
CA LYS A 73 16.96 24.30 1.94
C LYS A 73 15.93 24.55 0.85
N LEU A 74 14.70 24.84 1.25
CA LEU A 74 13.61 25.14 0.35
C LEU A 74 13.94 26.37 -0.51
N ASP A 75 14.41 27.45 0.12
CA ASP A 75 14.80 28.68 -0.56
C ASP A 75 16.02 28.48 -1.46
N ALA A 76 17.01 27.72 -1.02
CA ALA A 76 18.23 27.48 -1.79
C ALA A 76 18.03 26.59 -3.02
N GLU A 77 17.15 25.60 -2.92
CA GLU A 77 17.06 24.53 -3.92
C GLU A 77 15.81 24.61 -4.80
N CYS A 78 14.71 25.20 -4.32
CA CYS A 78 13.42 25.20 -5.02
C CYS A 78 12.98 26.58 -5.50
N ALA A 79 13.40 27.66 -4.87
CA ALA A 79 12.86 29.01 -5.12
C ALA A 79 12.94 29.48 -6.59
N SER A 80 13.95 29.05 -7.34
CA SER A 80 14.11 29.38 -8.77
C SER A 80 13.08 28.74 -9.70
N TYR A 81 12.29 27.79 -9.18
CA TYR A 81 11.28 27.04 -9.95
C TYR A 81 9.85 27.38 -9.54
N TYR A 82 9.64 28.25 -8.53
CA TYR A 82 8.30 28.53 -8.01
C TYR A 82 7.40 29.20 -9.04
N GLU A 83 6.20 28.68 -9.14
CA GLU A 83 5.04 29.33 -9.73
C GLU A 83 4.21 30.02 -8.63
N ASP A 84 3.22 30.86 -9.01
CA ASP A 84 2.38 31.57 -8.03
C ASP A 84 1.72 30.65 -6.98
N ILE A 85 1.35 29.43 -7.37
CA ILE A 85 0.76 28.44 -6.45
C ILE A 85 1.78 27.89 -5.45
N ASP A 86 3.03 27.69 -5.89
CA ASP A 86 4.11 27.21 -5.04
C ASP A 86 4.49 28.27 -3.99
N ILE A 87 4.49 29.53 -4.40
CA ILE A 87 4.73 30.66 -3.49
C ILE A 87 3.66 30.68 -2.40
N LEU A 88 2.36 30.54 -2.74
CA LEU A 88 1.29 30.47 -1.75
C LEU A 88 1.53 29.34 -0.74
N TYR A 89 1.90 28.15 -1.23
CA TYR A 89 2.15 26.98 -0.39
C TYR A 89 3.31 27.22 0.59
N VAL A 90 4.39 27.80 0.10
CA VAL A 90 5.62 28.07 0.88
C VAL A 90 5.42 29.23 1.85
N ASP A 91 4.77 30.31 1.40
CA ASP A 91 4.62 31.52 2.19
C ASP A 91 3.63 31.37 3.33
N CYS A 92 2.60 30.53 3.19
CA CYS A 92 1.75 30.13 4.31
C CYS A 92 2.56 29.47 5.45
N LEU A 93 3.49 28.58 5.13
CA LEU A 93 4.41 27.99 6.10
C LEU A 93 5.34 29.05 6.72
N LYS A 94 5.97 29.88 5.88
CA LYS A 94 6.93 30.90 6.32
C LYS A 94 6.27 31.95 7.20
N ALA A 95 5.06 32.40 6.86
CA ALA A 95 4.32 33.34 7.66
C ALA A 95 4.07 32.84 9.09
N ARG A 96 3.66 31.55 9.20
CA ARG A 96 3.48 30.89 10.50
C ARG A 96 4.81 30.76 11.25
N TYR A 97 5.88 30.32 10.58
CA TYR A 97 7.20 30.21 11.17
C TYR A 97 7.73 31.57 11.69
N TYR A 98 7.67 32.61 10.89
CA TYR A 98 8.12 33.97 11.32
C TYR A 98 7.29 34.54 12.46
N HIS A 99 6.02 34.17 12.54
CA HIS A 99 5.19 34.53 13.68
C HIS A 99 5.71 33.86 14.97
N LEU A 100 6.02 32.56 14.92
CA LEU A 100 6.49 31.79 16.08
C LEU A 100 7.85 32.27 16.60
N ILE A 101 8.76 32.71 15.72
CA ILE A 101 10.05 33.28 16.11
C ILE A 101 10.02 34.79 16.37
N HIS A 102 8.81 35.40 16.45
CA HIS A 102 8.59 36.79 16.68
C HIS A 102 9.23 37.75 15.65
N ASN A 103 9.50 37.28 14.43
CA ASN A 103 9.96 38.10 13.30
C ASN A 103 8.77 38.65 12.51
N TYR A 104 8.12 39.65 13.09
CA TYR A 104 6.89 40.22 12.54
C TYR A 104 7.08 40.94 11.20
N VAL A 105 8.27 41.52 10.96
CA VAL A 105 8.58 42.16 9.67
C VAL A 105 8.55 41.15 8.52
N ARG A 106 9.23 40.03 8.68
CA ARG A 106 9.22 39.00 7.65
C ARG A 106 7.85 38.32 7.52
N ARG A 107 7.16 38.11 8.65
CA ARG A 107 5.79 37.59 8.63
C ARG A 107 4.88 38.48 7.77
N ASP A 108 4.89 39.78 8.00
CA ASP A 108 3.99 40.74 7.32
C ASP A 108 4.34 40.87 5.84
N ALA A 109 5.61 40.75 5.47
CA ALA A 109 6.03 40.65 4.07
C ALA A 109 5.44 39.43 3.37
N GLN A 110 5.49 38.23 4.00
CA GLN A 110 4.88 37.01 3.43
C GLN A 110 3.35 37.16 3.34
N ILE A 111 2.69 37.76 4.34
CA ILE A 111 1.24 38.04 4.29
C ILE A 111 0.90 38.90 3.09
N GLN A 112 1.69 39.95 2.82
CA GLN A 112 1.49 40.84 1.69
C GLN A 112 1.61 40.09 0.35
N GLU A 113 2.62 39.22 0.18
CA GLU A 113 2.83 38.45 -1.01
C GLU A 113 1.69 37.46 -1.26
N ILE A 114 1.23 36.75 -0.20
CA ILE A 114 0.04 35.88 -0.25
C ILE A 114 -1.19 36.63 -0.77
N VAL A 115 -1.45 37.84 -0.21
CA VAL A 115 -2.59 38.67 -0.61
C VAL A 115 -2.51 39.10 -2.08
N GLU A 116 -1.32 39.46 -2.55
CA GLU A 116 -1.09 39.86 -3.95
C GLU A 116 -1.36 38.69 -4.92
N ILE A 117 -0.85 37.48 -4.60
CA ILE A 117 -1.05 36.29 -5.43
C ILE A 117 -2.52 35.87 -5.45
N ILE A 118 -3.17 35.81 -4.29
CA ILE A 118 -4.60 35.47 -4.20
C ILE A 118 -5.46 36.42 -5.06
N ASN A 119 -5.08 37.68 -5.17
CA ASN A 119 -5.79 38.65 -6.00
C ASN A 119 -5.58 38.46 -7.50
N LYS A 120 -4.58 37.70 -7.95
CA LYS A 120 -4.35 37.36 -9.37
C LYS A 120 -5.26 36.23 -9.92
N ASN A 121 -6.25 35.74 -9.17
CA ASN A 121 -7.14 34.65 -9.56
C ASN A 121 -6.45 33.30 -9.81
N VAL A 122 -5.47 32.96 -9.01
CA VAL A 122 -4.83 31.62 -9.02
C VAL A 122 -5.81 30.53 -8.56
N GLN A 123 -5.65 29.30 -9.06
CA GLN A 123 -6.43 28.15 -8.62
C GLN A 123 -6.00 27.72 -7.20
N ILE A 124 -6.63 28.29 -6.18
CA ILE A 124 -6.26 28.11 -4.77
C ILE A 124 -6.74 26.79 -4.14
N MET A 125 -7.43 25.93 -4.90
CA MET A 125 -7.95 24.66 -4.39
C MET A 125 -6.82 23.70 -4.00
N GLU A 126 -5.69 23.75 -4.70
CA GLU A 126 -4.52 22.89 -4.43
C GLU A 126 -3.83 23.21 -3.10
N VAL A 127 -3.96 24.45 -2.63
CA VAL A 127 -3.42 24.95 -1.34
C VAL A 127 -4.51 25.24 -0.31
N PHE A 128 -5.66 24.58 -0.45
CA PHE A 128 -6.82 24.80 0.41
C PHE A 128 -6.49 24.62 1.89
N ASP A 129 -5.77 23.55 2.24
CA ASP A 129 -5.42 23.24 3.63
C ASP A 129 -4.47 24.29 4.21
N ASP A 130 -3.49 24.72 3.43
CA ASP A 130 -2.53 25.74 3.81
C ASP A 130 -3.20 27.10 4.04
N LEU A 131 -4.16 27.46 3.19
CA LEU A 131 -4.94 28.68 3.34
C LEU A 131 -5.88 28.61 4.55
N CYS A 132 -6.44 27.45 4.88
CA CYS A 132 -7.19 27.26 6.12
C CYS A 132 -6.32 27.48 7.37
N ASP A 133 -5.09 26.94 7.37
CA ASP A 133 -4.12 27.14 8.44
C ASP A 133 -3.67 28.60 8.52
N PHE A 134 -3.48 29.25 7.37
CA PHE A 134 -3.16 30.67 7.28
C PHE A 134 -4.32 31.55 7.81
N CYS A 135 -5.58 31.23 7.53
CA CYS A 135 -6.73 31.86 8.17
C CYS A 135 -6.67 31.76 9.70
N GLY A 136 -6.20 30.63 10.23
CA GLY A 136 -5.92 30.45 11.65
C GLY A 136 -4.90 31.47 12.18
N LEU A 137 -3.82 31.74 11.44
CA LEU A 137 -2.86 32.79 11.77
C LEU A 137 -3.50 34.19 11.71
N MET A 138 -4.31 34.48 10.71
CA MET A 138 -5.00 35.76 10.59
C MET A 138 -5.96 36.04 11.77
N LEU A 139 -6.67 34.99 12.21
CA LEU A 139 -7.47 35.05 13.43
C LEU A 139 -6.62 35.37 14.66
N GLU A 140 -5.48 34.77 14.80
CA GLU A 140 -4.58 34.92 15.95
C GLU A 140 -4.02 36.34 16.04
N ILE A 141 -3.57 36.90 14.91
CA ILE A 141 -2.93 38.21 14.86
C ILE A 141 -3.90 39.39 14.63
N GLY A 142 -5.20 39.11 14.41
CA GLY A 142 -6.23 40.14 14.26
C GLY A 142 -6.28 40.81 12.88
N ARG A 143 -5.85 40.11 11.81
CA ARG A 143 -5.94 40.62 10.44
C ARG A 143 -7.25 40.17 9.79
N ASP A 144 -8.35 40.77 10.28
CA ASP A 144 -9.71 40.44 9.82
C ASP A 144 -9.94 40.79 8.35
N ASP A 145 -9.29 41.83 7.86
CA ASP A 145 -9.28 42.22 6.46
C ASP A 145 -8.84 41.11 5.53
N VAL A 146 -7.70 40.49 5.82
CA VAL A 146 -7.13 39.39 5.07
C VAL A 146 -7.94 38.10 5.27
N LEU A 147 -8.36 37.84 6.52
CA LEU A 147 -9.17 36.68 6.87
C LEU A 147 -10.42 36.57 5.99
N TRP A 148 -11.25 37.62 5.99
CA TRP A 148 -12.53 37.60 5.30
C TRP A 148 -12.38 37.59 3.78
N MET A 149 -11.34 38.24 3.24
CA MET A 149 -11.01 38.17 1.83
C MET A 149 -10.74 36.72 1.37
N ILE A 150 -9.93 35.96 2.16
CA ILE A 150 -9.60 34.58 1.84
C ILE A 150 -10.81 33.66 2.03
N VAL A 151 -11.50 33.81 3.17
CA VAL A 151 -12.69 33.02 3.50
C VAL A 151 -13.77 33.16 2.43
N GLU A 152 -14.00 34.36 1.89
CA GLU A 152 -14.97 34.57 0.83
C GLU A 152 -14.61 33.84 -0.46
N LYS A 153 -13.33 33.81 -0.84
CA LYS A 153 -12.85 33.07 -2.00
C LYS A 153 -12.97 31.57 -1.79
N LEU A 154 -12.53 31.05 -0.63
CA LEU A 154 -12.66 29.64 -0.29
C LEU A 154 -14.13 29.21 -0.25
N ASP A 155 -15.02 30.02 0.32
CA ASP A 155 -16.46 29.69 0.42
C ASP A 155 -17.13 29.51 -0.95
N ARG A 156 -16.75 30.33 -1.94
CA ARG A 156 -17.23 30.16 -3.32
C ARG A 156 -16.76 28.85 -3.92
N ILE A 157 -15.46 28.55 -3.83
CA ILE A 157 -14.86 27.34 -4.43
C ILE A 157 -15.42 26.07 -3.79
N VAL A 158 -15.57 26.04 -2.46
CA VAL A 158 -16.08 24.82 -1.80
C VAL A 158 -17.57 24.60 -2.03
N LYS A 159 -18.36 25.66 -2.24
CA LYS A 159 -19.76 25.54 -2.66
C LYS A 159 -19.88 24.91 -4.04
N ASP A 160 -19.06 25.37 -4.98
CA ASP A 160 -19.06 24.86 -6.35
C ASP A 160 -18.55 23.40 -6.42
N SER A 161 -17.65 23.00 -5.55
CA SER A 161 -17.12 21.63 -5.48
C SER A 161 -18.12 20.61 -4.95
N GLY A 162 -19.10 21.02 -4.15
CA GLY A 162 -20.04 20.14 -3.48
C GLY A 162 -19.45 19.26 -2.38
N VAL A 163 -18.16 19.41 -2.04
CA VAL A 163 -17.47 18.57 -1.05
C VAL A 163 -17.78 19.04 0.38
N ILE A 164 -18.59 18.29 1.10
CA ILE A 164 -19.13 18.65 2.43
C ILE A 164 -18.03 18.92 3.46
N ASN A 165 -16.99 18.11 3.48
CA ASN A 165 -15.88 18.29 4.43
C ASN A 165 -15.17 19.63 4.24
N LEU A 166 -14.93 20.06 2.99
CA LEU A 166 -14.30 21.35 2.71
C LEU A 166 -15.21 22.51 3.11
N GLN A 167 -16.50 22.43 2.81
CA GLN A 167 -17.49 23.43 3.25
C GLN A 167 -17.50 23.56 4.78
N ARG A 168 -17.53 22.45 5.50
CA ARG A 168 -17.50 22.42 6.97
C ARG A 168 -16.23 23.07 7.53
N ARG A 169 -15.07 22.87 6.91
CA ARG A 169 -13.81 23.52 7.32
C ARG A 169 -13.88 25.04 7.17
N VAL A 170 -14.36 25.55 6.04
CA VAL A 170 -14.53 26.99 5.83
C VAL A 170 -15.52 27.59 6.83
N ILE A 171 -16.64 26.92 7.08
CA ILE A 171 -17.64 27.38 8.06
C ILE A 171 -17.07 27.37 9.48
N SER A 172 -16.22 26.41 9.84
CA SER A 172 -15.52 26.42 11.12
C SER A 172 -14.64 27.67 11.31
N ILE A 173 -13.98 28.12 10.24
CA ILE A 173 -13.21 29.38 10.25
C ILE A 173 -14.14 30.58 10.42
N LYS A 174 -15.27 30.65 9.70
CA LYS A 174 -16.29 31.68 9.85
C LYS A 174 -16.82 31.79 11.28
N ILE A 175 -17.13 30.63 11.90
CA ILE A 175 -17.58 30.56 13.31
C ILE A 175 -16.56 31.22 14.24
N LYS A 176 -15.27 30.89 14.08
CA LYS A 176 -14.19 31.47 14.89
C LYS A 176 -14.07 33.01 14.66
N GLY A 177 -14.17 33.46 13.41
CA GLY A 177 -14.13 34.85 13.04
C GLY A 177 -15.30 35.66 13.61
N TYR A 178 -16.53 35.20 13.41
CA TYR A 178 -17.74 35.83 13.96
C TYR A 178 -17.72 35.90 15.49
N ARG A 179 -17.29 34.80 16.14
CA ARG A 179 -17.15 34.76 17.60
C ARG A 179 -16.14 35.77 18.11
N LYS A 180 -14.98 35.92 17.44
CA LYS A 180 -13.96 36.90 17.80
C LYS A 180 -14.47 38.34 17.66
N ASN A 181 -15.21 38.59 16.58
CA ASN A 181 -15.76 39.93 16.28
C ASN A 181 -17.07 40.20 17.00
N GLN A 182 -17.54 39.34 17.90
CA GLN A 182 -18.78 39.42 18.64
C GLN A 182 -20.04 39.57 17.75
N ASP A 183 -19.96 39.09 16.49
CA ASP A 183 -21.09 38.99 15.58
C ASP A 183 -21.93 37.77 15.91
N ASN A 184 -22.91 37.92 16.82
CA ASN A 184 -23.77 36.83 17.25
C ASN A 184 -24.70 36.33 16.14
N ALA A 185 -25.11 37.16 15.21
CA ALA A 185 -26.02 36.78 14.12
C ALA A 185 -25.25 35.88 13.11
N GLY A 186 -24.09 36.34 12.65
CA GLY A 186 -23.22 35.52 11.79
C GLY A 186 -22.77 34.20 12.44
N TYR A 187 -22.45 34.28 13.74
CA TYR A 187 -22.10 33.08 14.51
C TYR A 187 -23.21 32.01 14.53
N LEU A 188 -24.46 32.41 14.87
CA LEU A 188 -25.60 31.48 14.95
C LEU A 188 -25.92 30.88 13.58
N GLN A 189 -25.90 31.69 12.52
CA GLN A 189 -26.12 31.19 11.16
C GLN A 189 -25.04 30.18 10.74
N ALA A 190 -23.77 30.52 10.96
CA ALA A 190 -22.66 29.63 10.61
C ALA A 190 -22.67 28.34 11.46
N ALA A 191 -23.01 28.44 12.76
CA ALA A 191 -23.12 27.26 13.64
C ALA A 191 -24.24 26.32 13.22
N GLY A 192 -25.40 26.85 12.81
CA GLY A 192 -26.51 26.05 12.27
C GLY A 192 -26.10 25.28 11.03
N LEU A 193 -25.47 25.97 10.07
CA LEU A 193 -24.99 25.31 8.84
C LEU A 193 -23.88 24.29 9.12
N TYR A 194 -22.99 24.57 10.07
CA TYR A 194 -21.96 23.60 10.49
C TYR A 194 -22.57 22.35 11.06
N TYR A 195 -23.63 22.47 11.85
CA TYR A 195 -24.37 21.35 12.42
C TYR A 195 -24.99 20.49 11.31
N GLU A 196 -25.74 21.13 10.37
CA GLU A 196 -26.35 20.42 9.23
C GLU A 196 -25.34 19.64 8.41
N LEU A 197 -24.21 20.26 8.04
CA LEU A 197 -23.13 19.59 7.30
C LEU A 197 -22.49 18.45 8.10
N SER A 198 -22.40 18.61 9.42
CA SER A 198 -21.88 17.56 10.30
C SER A 198 -22.79 16.34 10.38
N GLU A 199 -24.10 16.54 10.41
CA GLU A 199 -25.08 15.43 10.35
C GLU A 199 -25.00 14.67 9.02
N ILE A 200 -24.88 15.38 7.90
CA ILE A 200 -24.71 14.74 6.58
C ILE A 200 -23.43 13.91 6.56
N MET A 201 -22.33 14.47 7.03
CA MET A 201 -21.04 13.79 7.05
C MET A 201 -21.02 12.56 7.98
N GLU A 202 -21.72 12.65 9.12
CA GLU A 202 -21.87 11.49 10.01
C GLU A 202 -22.66 10.35 9.35
N ARG A 203 -23.69 10.68 8.57
CA ARG A 203 -24.46 9.70 7.80
C ARG A 203 -23.59 9.04 6.72
N GLU A 204 -22.88 9.84 5.93
CA GLU A 204 -21.95 9.33 4.91
C GLU A 204 -20.87 8.42 5.50
N ASN A 205 -20.30 8.79 6.66
CA ASN A 205 -19.31 7.97 7.35
C ASN A 205 -19.89 6.64 7.84
N LYS A 206 -21.14 6.62 8.35
CA LYS A 206 -21.82 5.38 8.73
C LYS A 206 -22.02 4.46 7.52
N ASP A 207 -22.47 5.00 6.40
CA ASP A 207 -22.66 4.25 5.15
C ASP A 207 -21.32 3.69 4.63
N MET A 208 -20.26 4.47 4.70
CA MET A 208 -18.91 4.03 4.31
C MET A 208 -18.41 2.88 5.20
N ILE A 209 -18.62 2.96 6.51
CA ILE A 209 -18.24 1.89 7.46
C ILE A 209 -19.02 0.61 7.15
N VAL A 210 -20.33 0.70 6.91
CA VAL A 210 -21.16 -0.46 6.55
C VAL A 210 -20.66 -1.10 5.26
N ASN A 211 -20.39 -0.31 4.23
CA ASN A 211 -19.83 -0.80 2.97
C ASN A 211 -18.46 -1.45 3.15
N MET A 212 -17.59 -0.88 3.96
CA MET A 212 -16.27 -1.45 4.26
C MET A 212 -16.39 -2.80 4.98
N LEU A 213 -17.31 -2.93 5.94
CA LEU A 213 -17.59 -4.19 6.62
C LEU A 213 -18.14 -5.24 5.66
N TYR A 214 -19.00 -4.84 4.73
CA TYR A 214 -19.53 -5.74 3.68
C TYR A 214 -18.41 -6.24 2.76
N VAL A 215 -17.55 -5.35 2.25
CA VAL A 215 -16.41 -5.72 1.41
C VAL A 215 -15.46 -6.66 2.15
N ARG A 216 -15.14 -6.36 3.42
CA ARG A 216 -14.30 -7.21 4.26
C ARG A 216 -14.89 -8.62 4.42
N SER A 217 -16.16 -8.72 4.76
CA SER A 217 -16.87 -10.00 4.90
C SER A 217 -16.87 -10.79 3.59
N SER A 218 -17.04 -10.11 2.45
CA SER A 218 -17.00 -10.74 1.12
C SER A 218 -15.60 -11.29 0.79
N LEU A 219 -14.55 -10.55 1.14
CA LEU A 219 -13.16 -10.98 0.96
C LEU A 219 -12.81 -12.17 1.85
N GLU A 220 -13.27 -12.17 3.10
CA GLU A 220 -13.08 -13.31 4.03
C GLU A 220 -13.72 -14.59 3.46
N ARG A 221 -14.97 -14.52 2.99
CA ARG A 221 -15.66 -15.67 2.36
C ARG A 221 -14.94 -16.16 1.09
N ALA A 222 -14.51 -15.24 0.24
CA ALA A 222 -13.76 -15.60 -0.98
C ALA A 222 -12.43 -16.29 -0.65
N ASN A 223 -11.72 -15.84 0.38
CA ASN A 223 -10.49 -16.48 0.84
C ASN A 223 -10.72 -17.86 1.45
N GLU A 224 -11.80 -18.05 2.21
CA GLU A 224 -12.20 -19.37 2.74
C GLU A 224 -12.51 -20.35 1.60
N SER A 225 -13.35 -19.96 0.65
CA SER A 225 -13.67 -20.77 -0.53
C SER A 225 -12.44 -21.12 -1.36
N ARG A 226 -11.50 -20.20 -1.52
CA ARG A 226 -10.22 -20.48 -2.20
C ARG A 226 -9.39 -21.52 -1.46
N ARG A 227 -9.28 -21.42 -0.14
CA ARG A 227 -8.54 -22.39 0.69
C ARG A 227 -9.17 -23.80 0.60
N GLU A 228 -10.50 -23.89 0.64
CA GLU A 228 -11.21 -25.16 0.46
C GLU A 228 -10.93 -25.77 -0.91
N MET A 229 -10.98 -24.97 -1.97
CA MET A 229 -10.69 -25.40 -3.33
C MET A 229 -9.23 -25.85 -3.49
N GLU A 230 -8.27 -25.14 -2.92
CA GLU A 230 -6.85 -25.53 -2.89
C GLU A 230 -6.66 -26.87 -2.16
N ALA A 231 -7.32 -27.08 -1.02
CA ALA A 231 -7.25 -28.33 -0.28
C ALA A 231 -7.84 -29.53 -1.08
N VAL A 232 -8.95 -29.32 -1.78
CA VAL A 232 -9.54 -30.33 -2.68
C VAL A 232 -8.58 -30.62 -3.84
N ASN A 233 -7.99 -29.61 -4.47
CA ASN A 233 -7.02 -29.79 -5.54
C ASN A 233 -5.78 -30.58 -5.10
N VAL A 234 -5.22 -30.30 -3.93
CA VAL A 234 -4.10 -31.08 -3.37
C VAL A 234 -4.50 -32.53 -3.16
N LYS A 235 -5.72 -32.80 -2.69
CA LYS A 235 -6.22 -34.17 -2.52
C LYS A 235 -6.39 -34.89 -3.86
N LEU A 236 -6.93 -34.22 -4.86
CA LEU A 236 -7.09 -34.74 -6.21
C LEU A 236 -5.74 -35.02 -6.88
N LEU A 237 -4.75 -34.13 -6.73
CA LEU A 237 -3.40 -34.35 -7.23
C LEU A 237 -2.76 -35.59 -6.59
N LYS A 238 -2.84 -35.72 -5.26
CA LYS A 238 -2.34 -36.95 -4.58
C LYS A 238 -3.02 -38.22 -5.10
N GLN A 239 -4.33 -38.20 -5.32
CA GLN A 239 -5.04 -39.33 -5.90
C GLN A 239 -4.66 -39.61 -7.35
N SER A 240 -4.31 -38.56 -8.11
CA SER A 240 -3.87 -38.66 -9.51
C SER A 240 -2.40 -39.05 -9.66
N GLU A 241 -1.59 -38.99 -8.60
CA GLU A 241 -0.14 -39.29 -8.64
C GLU A 241 0.20 -40.71 -8.18
N THR A 242 -0.75 -41.45 -7.63
CA THR A 242 -0.55 -42.82 -7.12
C THR A 242 -1.34 -43.81 -7.92
N ASP A 243 -0.76 -45.01 -8.14
CA ASP A 243 -1.47 -46.15 -8.65
C ASP A 243 -2.39 -46.73 -7.56
N GLN A 244 -3.69 -46.83 -7.85
CA GLN A 244 -4.71 -47.18 -6.86
C GLN A 244 -4.57 -48.65 -6.34
N MET A 245 -4.05 -49.55 -7.14
CA MET A 245 -3.88 -50.94 -6.76
C MET A 245 -2.66 -51.13 -5.86
N THR A 246 -1.53 -50.57 -6.25
CA THR A 246 -0.26 -50.77 -5.57
C THR A 246 0.09 -49.70 -4.56
N GLY A 247 -0.44 -48.49 -4.72
CA GLY A 247 -0.10 -47.29 -3.92
C GLY A 247 1.33 -46.78 -4.16
N LEU A 248 2.05 -47.30 -5.16
CA LEU A 248 3.27 -46.66 -5.68
C LEU A 248 2.95 -45.42 -6.51
N ALA A 249 3.96 -44.65 -6.88
CA ALA A 249 3.79 -43.61 -7.87
C ALA A 249 3.25 -44.19 -9.19
N ASN A 250 2.30 -43.52 -9.81
CA ASN A 250 1.82 -43.90 -11.13
C ASN A 250 2.71 -43.31 -12.25
N ARG A 251 2.41 -43.66 -13.49
CA ARG A 251 3.15 -43.17 -14.66
C ARG A 251 3.21 -41.64 -14.76
N TYR A 252 2.15 -40.93 -14.32
CA TYR A 252 2.13 -39.45 -14.35
C TYR A 252 3.18 -38.87 -13.40
N ARG A 253 3.19 -39.37 -12.15
CA ARG A 253 4.17 -38.93 -11.14
C ARG A 253 5.60 -39.32 -11.51
N LEU A 254 5.77 -40.53 -12.10
CA LEU A 254 7.06 -40.98 -12.60
C LEU A 254 7.65 -40.00 -13.63
N ASN A 255 6.87 -39.59 -14.63
CA ASN A 255 7.33 -38.63 -15.64
C ASN A 255 7.75 -37.30 -15.00
N ALA A 256 6.92 -36.74 -14.12
CA ALA A 256 7.21 -35.48 -13.43
C ALA A 256 8.44 -35.58 -12.50
N TYR A 257 8.69 -36.75 -11.90
CA TYR A 257 9.86 -37.00 -11.06
C TYR A 257 11.12 -37.16 -11.90
N SER A 258 11.06 -37.95 -12.98
CA SER A 258 12.21 -38.26 -13.83
C SER A 258 12.80 -37.00 -14.48
N GLU A 259 11.98 -36.05 -14.95
CA GLU A 259 12.45 -34.77 -15.47
C GLU A 259 13.22 -33.99 -14.39
N LYS A 260 12.62 -33.80 -13.21
CA LYS A 260 13.24 -33.05 -12.12
C LYS A 260 14.53 -33.66 -11.58
N VAL A 261 14.56 -35.01 -11.43
CA VAL A 261 15.72 -35.67 -10.88
C VAL A 261 16.87 -35.73 -11.88
N LEU A 262 16.57 -35.83 -13.18
CA LEU A 262 17.58 -35.73 -14.23
C LEU A 262 18.30 -34.39 -14.23
N ASP A 263 17.53 -33.27 -14.19
CA ASP A 263 18.08 -31.93 -14.13
C ASP A 263 18.92 -31.73 -12.85
N TYR A 264 18.39 -32.17 -11.72
CA TYR A 264 19.11 -32.08 -10.44
C TYR A 264 20.43 -32.84 -10.43
N CYS A 265 20.43 -34.10 -10.89
CA CYS A 265 21.63 -34.91 -10.94
C CYS A 265 22.66 -34.36 -11.95
N TYR A 266 22.19 -33.82 -13.07
CA TYR A 266 23.06 -33.16 -14.06
C TYR A 266 23.75 -31.91 -13.50
N GLU A 267 23.00 -31.03 -12.87
CA GLU A 267 23.53 -29.80 -12.26
C GLU A 267 24.53 -30.09 -11.14
N HIS A 268 24.24 -31.09 -10.31
CA HIS A 268 25.08 -31.43 -9.16
C HIS A 268 26.14 -32.53 -9.47
N ARG A 269 26.23 -32.98 -10.73
CA ARG A 269 27.16 -34.03 -11.17
C ARG A 269 27.02 -35.32 -10.36
N LEU A 270 25.80 -35.69 -10.01
CA LEU A 270 25.46 -36.90 -9.29
C LEU A 270 25.15 -38.04 -10.28
N PRO A 271 25.47 -39.30 -9.96
CA PRO A 271 25.06 -40.42 -10.77
C PRO A 271 23.54 -40.58 -10.71
N LEU A 272 22.95 -41.05 -11.83
CA LEU A 272 21.53 -41.36 -11.94
C LEU A 272 21.41 -42.72 -12.65
N ALA A 273 20.68 -43.62 -12.03
CA ALA A 273 20.37 -44.92 -12.65
C ALA A 273 18.87 -45.16 -12.71
N MET A 274 18.40 -45.85 -13.73
CA MET A 274 17.00 -46.22 -13.88
C MET A 274 16.95 -47.73 -14.21
N GLU A 275 16.07 -48.45 -13.52
CA GLU A 275 15.82 -49.86 -13.72
C GLU A 275 14.35 -50.06 -14.11
N ILE A 276 14.12 -50.96 -15.08
CA ILE A 276 12.80 -51.39 -15.50
C ILE A 276 12.65 -52.84 -15.06
N LEU A 277 11.62 -53.11 -14.29
CA LEU A 277 11.31 -54.44 -13.78
C LEU A 277 9.97 -54.87 -14.36
N ASP A 278 9.93 -56.09 -14.87
CA ASP A 278 8.75 -56.73 -15.44
C ASP A 278 8.56 -58.13 -14.81
N ILE A 279 7.34 -58.59 -14.66
CA ILE A 279 7.07 -59.91 -14.04
C ILE A 279 7.11 -61.01 -15.10
N ASP A 280 8.14 -61.83 -15.03
CA ASP A 280 8.32 -62.97 -15.99
C ASP A 280 7.09 -63.82 -16.00
N PHE A 281 6.63 -64.16 -17.22
CA PHE A 281 5.48 -65.02 -17.47
C PHE A 281 4.15 -64.60 -16.80
N PHE A 282 3.98 -63.34 -16.48
CA PHE A 282 2.81 -62.79 -15.75
C PHE A 282 1.48 -63.21 -16.42
N LYS A 283 1.43 -63.15 -17.74
CA LYS A 283 0.24 -63.61 -18.48
C LYS A 283 -0.08 -65.10 -18.22
N GLN A 284 0.93 -66.00 -18.24
CA GLN A 284 0.71 -67.43 -17.94
C GLN A 284 0.29 -67.64 -16.49
N TYR A 285 0.80 -66.79 -15.58
CA TYR A 285 0.38 -66.79 -14.18
C TYR A 285 -1.12 -66.48 -14.06
N ASN A 286 -1.56 -65.38 -14.72
CA ASN A 286 -2.98 -64.97 -14.74
C ASN A 286 -3.87 -66.05 -15.40
N ASP A 287 -3.42 -66.67 -16.51
CA ASP A 287 -4.19 -67.71 -17.22
C ASP A 287 -4.39 -68.93 -16.35
N ASN A 288 -3.41 -69.30 -15.51
CA ASN A 288 -3.44 -70.50 -14.64
C ASN A 288 -4.16 -70.27 -13.32
N TYR A 289 -4.02 -69.02 -12.68
CA TYR A 289 -4.45 -68.76 -11.32
C TYR A 289 -5.54 -67.69 -11.22
N GLY A 290 -5.86 -67.07 -12.35
CA GLY A 290 -6.85 -65.96 -12.42
C GLY A 290 -6.29 -64.61 -12.09
N HIS A 291 -6.98 -63.57 -12.59
CA HIS A 291 -6.56 -62.16 -12.46
C HIS A 291 -6.46 -61.69 -11.01
N GLN A 292 -7.30 -62.22 -10.12
CA GLN A 292 -7.25 -61.82 -8.71
C GLN A 292 -5.92 -62.23 -8.04
N GLN A 293 -5.38 -63.41 -8.38
CA GLN A 293 -4.08 -63.86 -7.90
C GLN A 293 -2.93 -63.07 -8.58
N GLY A 294 -3.12 -62.64 -9.82
CA GLY A 294 -2.20 -61.72 -10.49
C GLY A 294 -2.15 -60.34 -9.81
N ASP A 295 -3.29 -59.82 -9.41
CA ASP A 295 -3.36 -58.56 -8.68
C ASP A 295 -2.63 -58.66 -7.33
N GLU A 296 -2.80 -59.76 -6.60
CA GLU A 296 -2.06 -60.04 -5.35
C GLU A 296 -0.54 -60.13 -5.57
N CYS A 297 -0.10 -60.72 -6.68
CA CYS A 297 1.29 -60.79 -7.08
C CYS A 297 1.88 -59.40 -7.33
N ILE A 298 1.16 -58.54 -8.08
CA ILE A 298 1.55 -57.16 -8.35
C ILE A 298 1.64 -56.37 -7.02
N ILE A 299 0.67 -56.54 -6.13
CA ILE A 299 0.65 -55.86 -4.82
C ILE A 299 1.83 -56.34 -3.94
N ALA A 300 2.15 -57.64 -3.98
CA ALA A 300 3.27 -58.16 -3.21
C ALA A 300 4.61 -57.56 -3.67
N ILE A 301 4.86 -57.48 -4.96
CA ILE A 301 6.06 -56.83 -5.53
C ILE A 301 6.10 -55.35 -5.18
N ALA A 302 4.99 -54.66 -5.35
CA ALA A 302 4.89 -53.26 -5.00
C ALA A 302 5.21 -52.99 -3.52
N ASN A 303 4.80 -53.89 -2.62
CA ASN A 303 5.11 -53.74 -1.20
C ASN A 303 6.61 -53.94 -0.91
N GLU A 304 7.31 -54.77 -1.65
CA GLU A 304 8.78 -54.90 -1.54
C GLU A 304 9.47 -53.65 -2.10
N LEU A 305 9.03 -53.12 -3.24
CA LEU A 305 9.57 -51.92 -3.82
C LEU A 305 9.36 -50.69 -2.90
N LYS A 306 8.23 -50.60 -2.22
CA LYS A 306 8.00 -49.53 -1.23
C LYS A 306 9.00 -49.54 -0.07
N LYS A 307 9.49 -50.72 0.33
CA LYS A 307 10.51 -50.80 1.38
C LYS A 307 11.88 -50.28 0.92
N MET A 308 12.10 -50.22 -0.39
CA MET A 308 13.32 -49.70 -0.99
C MET A 308 13.25 -48.17 -1.16
N GLU A 309 12.07 -47.56 -1.12
CA GLU A 309 11.93 -46.11 -1.24
C GLU A 309 12.58 -45.39 -0.05
N ASP A 310 13.52 -44.51 -0.38
CA ASP A 310 14.20 -43.64 0.54
C ASP A 310 14.40 -42.24 -0.12
N GLY A 311 15.31 -41.43 0.42
CA GLY A 311 15.62 -40.13 -0.17
C GLY A 311 16.33 -40.19 -1.53
N GLN A 312 16.81 -41.33 -1.96
CA GLN A 312 17.59 -41.54 -3.20
C GLN A 312 16.91 -42.53 -4.16
N THR A 313 16.00 -43.37 -3.69
CA THR A 313 15.29 -44.40 -4.45
C THR A 313 13.82 -44.07 -4.61
N PHE A 314 13.36 -43.99 -5.85
CA PHE A 314 11.97 -43.70 -6.19
C PHE A 314 11.40 -44.87 -7.00
N CYS A 315 10.23 -45.38 -6.59
CA CYS A 315 9.59 -46.52 -7.23
C CYS A 315 8.22 -46.12 -7.82
N ALA A 316 7.93 -46.60 -9.03
CA ALA A 316 6.67 -46.34 -9.70
C ALA A 316 6.14 -47.58 -10.42
N ARG A 317 4.82 -47.72 -10.53
CA ARG A 317 4.19 -48.64 -11.46
C ARG A 317 3.96 -47.93 -12.78
N TYR A 318 4.60 -48.45 -13.85
CA TYR A 318 4.46 -47.86 -15.18
C TYR A 318 3.13 -48.27 -15.84
N GLY A 319 2.73 -49.51 -15.68
CA GLY A 319 1.45 -50.06 -16.14
C GLY A 319 1.48 -51.58 -16.21
N GLY A 320 0.35 -52.26 -16.06
CA GLY A 320 0.29 -53.71 -16.06
C GLY A 320 1.17 -54.35 -15.00
N ASP A 321 2.16 -55.11 -15.41
CA ASP A 321 3.18 -55.82 -14.63
C ASP A 321 4.57 -55.13 -14.64
N GLU A 322 4.64 -53.91 -15.22
CA GLU A 322 5.89 -53.13 -15.34
C GLU A 322 6.05 -52.11 -14.19
N PHE A 323 7.26 -52.11 -13.60
CA PHE A 323 7.67 -51.17 -12.58
C PHE A 323 8.95 -50.45 -13.00
N ILE A 324 9.13 -49.21 -12.52
CA ILE A 324 10.33 -48.44 -12.75
C ILE A 324 10.89 -47.96 -11.40
N ILE A 325 12.20 -48.15 -11.25
CA ILE A 325 12.94 -47.67 -10.08
C ILE A 325 13.97 -46.66 -10.56
N ILE A 326 14.05 -45.52 -9.90
CA ILE A 326 15.05 -44.49 -10.16
C ILE A 326 15.92 -44.33 -8.93
N TYR A 327 17.23 -44.39 -9.14
CA TYR A 327 18.25 -44.21 -8.10
C TYR A 327 18.98 -42.88 -8.36
N ALA A 328 18.85 -41.95 -7.47
CA ALA A 328 19.47 -40.60 -7.56
C ALA A 328 20.65 -40.51 -6.60
N GLY A 329 21.87 -40.26 -7.12
CA GLY A 329 23.06 -40.12 -6.29
C GLY A 329 23.73 -41.46 -5.89
N ALA A 330 23.21 -42.59 -6.31
CA ALA A 330 23.82 -43.91 -6.09
C ALA A 330 24.72 -44.31 -7.30
N SER A 331 25.93 -44.81 -7.05
CA SER A 331 26.73 -45.45 -8.09
C SER A 331 26.21 -46.86 -8.39
N ALA A 332 26.22 -47.26 -9.63
CA ALA A 332 25.85 -48.57 -10.06
C ALA A 332 26.98 -49.61 -9.76
N GLU A 333 27.35 -49.78 -8.48
CA GLU A 333 28.20 -50.86 -8.00
C GLU A 333 27.39 -51.90 -7.25
#